data_c3ae31f76e6c347d1f8026b98a3675f4
#
_entry.id   c3ae31f76e6c347d1f8026b98a3675f4
#
_cell.length_a   1.000
_cell.length_b   1.000
_cell.length_c   1.000
_cell.angle_alpha   90.00
_cell.angle_beta   90.00
_cell.angle_gamma   90.00
#
_symmetry.space_group_name_H-M   'P 1'
#
loop_
_entity.id
_entity.type
_entity.pdbx_description
1 polymer ?
#
loop_
_entity_poly.entity_id
_entity_poly.type
_entity_poly.pdbx_seq_one_letter_code
_entity_poly.pdbx_strand_id
1 'polypeptide(L)'
;EGLVSKQRDGAYPAGRTRAWIKSKCSDRQEFVIAGYVPSSVSKDLVGSLVLGYHEGGKLVYAGRVGTGFSRTVAHDLVARLEPLRRKTPPFAEKPTADAARGVVWVKPELVAEVEFRAWTADGILRHAAFRGLREDKPAREISREAPAAAARPAKPAVRLTHPDRVYWPDV
;
A
#
# COMPACT_ATOMS: atom_id res chain seq x y z
N GLU A 1 -11.99 3.30 -1.49
CA GLU A 1 -11.68 4.50 -0.68
C GLU A 1 -12.14 4.38 0.78
N GLY A 2 -13.27 3.72 1.10
CA GLY A 2 -13.77 3.55 2.44
C GLY A 2 -15.29 3.67 2.58
N LEU A 3 -15.75 3.50 3.81
CA LEU A 3 -17.16 3.59 4.18
C LEU A 3 -17.36 4.81 5.09
N VAL A 4 -18.52 5.43 4.99
CA VAL A 4 -18.97 6.47 5.92
C VAL A 4 -20.18 5.93 6.67
N SER A 5 -20.01 5.73 7.97
CA SER A 5 -21.10 5.36 8.88
C SER A 5 -21.68 6.62 9.51
N LYS A 6 -22.99 6.73 9.53
CA LYS A 6 -23.72 7.84 10.16
C LYS A 6 -24.89 7.30 10.98
N GLN A 7 -25.30 8.03 12.01
CA GLN A 7 -26.53 7.71 12.73
C GLN A 7 -27.72 7.81 11.78
N ARG A 8 -28.58 6.78 11.79
CA ARG A 8 -29.72 6.68 10.89
C ARG A 8 -30.64 7.90 10.98
N ASP A 9 -30.96 8.32 12.19
CA ASP A 9 -31.90 9.40 12.48
C ASP A 9 -31.19 10.71 12.88
N GLY A 10 -29.88 10.80 12.60
CA GLY A 10 -29.07 11.97 12.92
C GLY A 10 -29.30 13.12 11.92
N ALA A 11 -29.48 14.32 12.43
CA ALA A 11 -29.51 15.53 11.61
C ALA A 11 -28.21 15.68 10.77
N TYR A 12 -28.30 16.37 9.64
CA TYR A 12 -27.16 16.71 8.79
C TYR A 12 -26.52 18.02 9.27
N PRO A 13 -25.57 17.97 10.21
CA PRO A 13 -24.93 19.19 10.69
C PRO A 13 -23.93 19.71 9.67
N ALA A 14 -23.89 21.01 9.47
CA ALA A 14 -22.86 21.65 8.69
C ALA A 14 -21.51 21.56 9.43
N GLY A 15 -20.45 21.20 8.69
CA GLY A 15 -19.09 21.14 9.20
C GLY A 15 -18.63 19.77 9.71
N ARG A 16 -17.50 19.73 10.43
CA ARG A 16 -16.91 18.50 10.99
C ARG A 16 -17.64 18.10 12.28
N THR A 17 -18.27 16.92 12.29
CA THR A 17 -18.93 16.37 13.47
C THR A 17 -18.46 14.96 13.77
N ARG A 18 -18.67 14.49 15.01
CA ARG A 18 -18.43 13.10 15.40
C ARG A 18 -19.58 12.15 15.01
N ALA A 19 -20.67 12.68 14.45
CA ALA A 19 -21.82 11.89 14.03
C ALA A 19 -21.54 11.04 12.80
N TRP A 20 -20.45 11.34 12.06
CA TRP A 20 -20.02 10.61 10.87
C TRP A 20 -18.66 10.00 11.11
N ILE A 21 -18.59 8.67 10.98
CA ILE A 21 -17.35 7.91 11.12
C ILE A 21 -16.91 7.49 9.72
N LYS A 22 -15.77 7.99 9.29
CA LYS A 22 -15.15 7.56 8.04
C LYS A 22 -14.18 6.40 8.32
N SER A 23 -14.55 5.20 7.89
CA SER A 23 -13.67 4.03 7.87
C SER A 23 -12.98 3.93 6.51
N LYS A 24 -11.66 4.10 6.49
CA LYS A 24 -10.88 4.03 5.25
C LYS A 24 -10.54 2.57 4.96
N CYS A 25 -10.77 2.11 3.74
CA CYS A 25 -10.21 0.85 3.27
C CYS A 25 -8.73 1.04 2.95
N SER A 26 -7.91 0.07 3.32
CA SER A 26 -6.51 -0.03 2.95
C SER A 26 -6.24 -1.48 2.57
N ASP A 27 -5.39 -1.65 1.56
CA ASP A 27 -4.90 -2.95 1.15
C ASP A 27 -3.53 -3.18 1.79
N ARG A 28 -3.16 -4.42 1.98
CA ARG A 28 -1.83 -4.84 2.43
C ARG A 28 -1.26 -5.81 1.42
N GLN A 29 -0.02 -5.58 1.05
CA GLN A 29 0.69 -6.45 0.12
C GLN A 29 2.19 -6.40 0.42
N GLU A 30 2.90 -7.45 0.03
CA GLU A 30 4.34 -7.50 0.09
C GLU A 30 4.96 -6.89 -1.16
N PHE A 31 6.10 -6.21 -0.95
CA PHE A 31 6.92 -5.59 -2.00
C PHE A 31 8.38 -5.87 -1.77
N VAL A 32 9.11 -6.00 -2.85
CA VAL A 32 10.57 -6.13 -2.83
C VAL A 32 11.19 -4.75 -2.57
N ILE A 33 12.15 -4.67 -1.66
CA ILE A 33 12.93 -3.47 -1.43
C ILE A 33 14.04 -3.41 -2.49
N ALA A 34 13.97 -2.40 -3.36
CA ALA A 34 14.90 -2.17 -4.47
C ALA A 34 15.95 -1.09 -4.15
N GLY A 35 15.70 -0.29 -3.11
CA GLY A 35 16.58 0.78 -2.69
C GLY A 35 16.01 1.55 -1.51
N TYR A 36 16.77 2.52 -1.03
CA TYR A 36 16.31 3.44 -0.01
C TYR A 36 16.87 4.84 -0.23
N VAL A 37 16.20 5.84 0.31
CA VAL A 37 16.71 7.21 0.41
C VAL A 37 17.06 7.44 1.87
N PRO A 38 18.31 7.85 2.18
CA PRO A 38 18.67 8.24 3.54
C PRO A 38 17.79 9.38 4.05
N SER A 39 17.55 9.42 5.33
CA SER A 39 16.81 10.51 5.97
C SER A 39 17.59 11.83 5.84
N SER A 40 16.86 12.94 5.66
CA SER A 40 17.45 14.30 5.69
C SER A 40 17.98 14.67 7.07
N VAL A 41 17.49 14.03 8.14
CA VAL A 41 17.89 14.30 9.52
C VAL A 41 19.18 13.54 9.90
N SER A 42 19.32 12.29 9.44
CA SER A 42 20.51 11.45 9.70
C SER A 42 20.67 10.43 8.58
N LYS A 43 21.91 10.29 8.09
CA LYS A 43 22.23 9.30 7.04
C LYS A 43 22.13 7.85 7.52
N ASP A 44 22.18 7.63 8.83
CA ASP A 44 22.04 6.31 9.45
C ASP A 44 20.58 5.86 9.58
N LEU A 45 19.66 6.64 9.05
CA LEU A 45 18.23 6.35 9.07
C LEU A 45 17.67 6.29 7.65
N VAL A 46 16.78 5.35 7.41
CA VAL A 46 15.95 5.36 6.20
C VAL A 46 14.96 6.51 6.26
N GLY A 47 14.96 7.35 5.22
CA GLY A 47 13.91 8.36 5.00
C GLY A 47 12.75 7.79 4.19
N SER A 48 13.05 6.98 3.17
CA SER A 48 12.03 6.22 2.42
C SER A 48 12.63 4.97 1.78
N LEU A 49 11.81 3.93 1.61
CA LEU A 49 12.14 2.73 0.85
C LEU A 49 11.60 2.85 -0.56
N VAL A 50 12.35 2.32 -1.52
CA VAL A 50 11.96 2.19 -2.92
C VAL A 50 11.48 0.76 -3.14
N LEU A 51 10.28 0.61 -3.66
CA LEU A 51 9.56 -0.65 -3.74
C LEU A 51 9.41 -1.13 -5.18
N GLY A 52 9.35 -2.44 -5.33
CA GLY A 52 9.02 -3.11 -6.57
C GLY A 52 8.29 -4.42 -6.37
N TYR A 53 7.81 -4.98 -7.44
CA TYR A 53 7.21 -6.32 -7.53
C TYR A 53 7.64 -6.99 -8.82
N HIS A 54 7.54 -8.32 -8.90
CA HIS A 54 7.87 -9.03 -10.12
C HIS A 54 6.64 -9.18 -11.03
N GLU A 55 6.84 -8.90 -12.30
CA GLU A 55 5.86 -9.12 -13.36
C GLU A 55 6.58 -9.74 -14.56
N GLY A 56 6.16 -10.92 -15.00
CA GLY A 56 6.82 -11.64 -16.07
C GLY A 56 8.31 -11.92 -15.82
N GLY A 57 8.70 -12.15 -14.56
CA GLY A 57 10.09 -12.38 -14.16
C GLY A 57 10.96 -11.13 -14.08
N LYS A 58 10.42 -9.95 -14.35
CA LYS A 58 11.11 -8.65 -14.28
C LYS A 58 10.67 -7.88 -13.05
N LEU A 59 11.61 -7.17 -12.42
CA LEU A 59 11.28 -6.29 -11.31
C LEU A 59 10.73 -4.96 -11.85
N VAL A 60 9.52 -4.59 -11.45
CA VAL A 60 8.79 -3.38 -11.84
C VAL A 60 8.75 -2.43 -10.64
N TYR A 61 8.90 -1.14 -10.90
CA TYR A 61 8.84 -0.09 -9.88
C TYR A 61 7.40 0.12 -9.38
N ALA A 62 7.20 0.13 -8.06
CA ALA A 62 5.90 0.30 -7.42
C ALA A 62 5.74 1.63 -6.66
N GLY A 63 6.80 2.41 -6.53
CA GLY A 63 6.76 3.66 -5.79
C GLY A 63 7.67 3.68 -4.58
N ARG A 64 7.40 4.62 -3.66
CA ARG A 64 8.16 4.82 -2.42
C ARG A 64 7.24 4.78 -1.21
N VAL A 65 7.81 4.32 -0.08
CA VAL A 65 7.17 4.41 1.23
C VAL A 65 8.10 5.14 2.20
N GLY A 66 7.62 6.25 2.75
CA GLY A 66 8.37 7.13 3.66
C GLY A 66 7.76 7.25 5.06
N THR A 67 6.80 6.40 5.40
CA THR A 67 6.13 6.40 6.70
C THR A 67 5.92 4.98 7.22
N GLY A 68 5.57 4.84 8.50
CA GLY A 68 5.23 3.56 9.10
C GLY A 68 6.39 2.89 9.85
N PHE A 69 7.58 3.45 9.87
CA PHE A 69 8.71 2.96 10.67
C PHE A 69 9.07 3.93 11.80
N SER A 70 9.41 3.35 12.96
CA SER A 70 10.00 4.08 14.07
C SER A 70 11.48 4.38 13.77
N ARG A 71 12.10 5.24 14.58
CA ARG A 71 13.53 5.55 14.45
C ARG A 71 14.41 4.30 14.57
N THR A 72 14.07 3.39 15.49
CA THR A 72 14.78 2.12 15.66
C THR A 72 14.69 1.25 14.42
N VAL A 73 13.49 1.09 13.86
CA VAL A 73 13.28 0.32 12.63
C VAL A 73 13.99 0.96 11.45
N ALA A 74 13.95 2.30 11.33
CA ALA A 74 14.66 3.01 10.26
C ALA A 74 16.18 2.82 10.31
N HIS A 75 16.77 2.70 11.51
CA HIS A 75 18.18 2.40 11.71
C HIS A 75 18.50 0.93 11.37
N ASP A 76 17.70 -0.01 11.86
CA ASP A 76 17.86 -1.45 11.56
C ASP A 76 17.77 -1.72 10.05
N LEU A 77 16.86 -1.05 9.35
CA LEU A 77 16.72 -1.14 7.90
C LEU A 77 18.00 -0.72 7.17
N VAL A 78 18.68 0.36 7.60
CA VAL A 78 19.96 0.76 7.00
C VAL A 78 21.01 -0.33 7.19
N ALA A 79 21.15 -0.87 8.41
CA ALA A 79 22.12 -1.92 8.71
C ALA A 79 21.91 -3.17 7.84
N ARG A 80 20.67 -3.54 7.58
CA ARG A 80 20.32 -4.69 6.71
C ARG A 80 20.48 -4.41 5.22
N LEU A 81 20.24 -3.17 4.77
CA LEU A 81 20.29 -2.78 3.36
C LEU A 81 21.70 -2.42 2.90
N GLU A 82 22.56 -1.92 3.78
CA GLU A 82 23.92 -1.48 3.45
C GLU A 82 24.78 -2.59 2.81
N PRO A 83 24.79 -3.85 3.30
CA PRO A 83 25.52 -4.94 2.66
C PRO A 83 25.03 -5.29 1.25
N LEU A 84 23.80 -4.92 0.94
CA LEU A 84 23.13 -5.23 -0.33
C LEU A 84 23.29 -4.12 -1.39
N ARG A 85 24.09 -3.09 -1.11
CA ARG A 85 24.27 -1.95 -2.04
C ARG A 85 24.70 -2.38 -3.42
N ARG A 86 24.16 -1.69 -4.43
CA ARG A 86 24.55 -1.84 -5.83
C ARG A 86 24.60 -0.48 -6.54
N LYS A 87 25.33 -0.43 -7.65
CA LYS A 87 25.55 0.82 -8.40
C LYS A 87 24.38 1.20 -9.31
N THR A 88 23.58 0.23 -9.74
CA THR A 88 22.54 0.41 -10.75
C THR A 88 21.17 0.01 -10.21
N PRO A 89 20.07 0.63 -10.68
CA PRO A 89 18.72 0.18 -10.37
C PRO A 89 18.51 -1.30 -10.69
N PRO A 90 17.79 -2.07 -9.87
CA PRO A 90 17.48 -3.47 -10.16
C PRO A 90 16.26 -3.65 -11.08
N PHE A 91 15.60 -2.58 -11.48
CA PHE A 91 14.40 -2.62 -12.30
C PHE A 91 14.68 -2.91 -13.75
N ALA A 92 13.73 -3.56 -14.44
CA ALA A 92 13.80 -3.81 -15.88
C ALA A 92 13.78 -2.50 -16.70
N GLU A 93 12.92 -1.58 -16.29
CA GLU A 93 12.86 -0.22 -16.82
C GLU A 93 13.48 0.75 -15.83
N LYS A 94 14.30 1.67 -16.30
CA LYS A 94 14.89 2.69 -15.43
C LYS A 94 13.78 3.58 -14.86
N PRO A 95 13.71 3.75 -13.54
CA PRO A 95 12.81 4.72 -12.94
C PRO A 95 13.11 6.13 -13.47
N THR A 96 12.12 7.01 -13.44
CA THR A 96 12.30 8.42 -13.83
C THR A 96 13.39 9.06 -12.97
N ALA A 97 13.99 10.13 -13.45
CA ALA A 97 15.03 10.86 -12.71
C ALA A 97 14.57 11.31 -11.32
N ASP A 98 13.30 11.66 -11.21
CA ASP A 98 12.67 12.03 -9.94
C ASP A 98 12.51 10.85 -8.99
N ALA A 99 12.07 9.71 -9.52
CA ALA A 99 11.98 8.46 -8.78
C ALA A 99 13.36 7.87 -8.40
N ALA A 100 14.43 8.24 -9.07
CA ALA A 100 15.80 7.82 -8.78
C ALA A 100 16.57 8.80 -7.88
N ARG A 101 16.02 9.99 -7.60
CA ARG A 101 16.73 11.05 -6.87
C ARG A 101 17.09 10.60 -5.46
N GLY A 102 18.40 10.66 -5.13
CA GLY A 102 18.95 10.37 -3.81
C GLY A 102 18.85 8.90 -3.38
N VAL A 103 18.53 7.99 -4.30
CA VAL A 103 18.36 6.57 -3.99
C VAL A 103 19.71 5.86 -3.90
N VAL A 104 19.89 5.13 -2.81
CA VAL A 104 20.89 4.09 -2.66
C VAL A 104 20.24 2.78 -3.10
N TRP A 105 20.66 2.26 -4.25
CA TRP A 105 20.13 1.01 -4.81
C TRP A 105 20.67 -0.20 -4.08
N VAL A 106 19.84 -1.22 -3.90
CA VAL A 106 20.22 -2.48 -3.26
C VAL A 106 19.82 -3.68 -4.10
N LYS A 107 20.43 -4.83 -3.83
CA LYS A 107 19.99 -6.11 -4.39
C LYS A 107 18.56 -6.39 -3.90
N PRO A 108 17.65 -6.84 -4.77
CA PRO A 108 16.24 -7.05 -4.43
C PRO A 108 16.05 -8.38 -3.66
N GLU A 109 16.55 -8.45 -2.44
CA GLU A 109 16.54 -9.65 -1.60
C GLU A 109 15.58 -9.53 -0.41
N LEU A 110 15.35 -8.31 0.08
CA LEU A 110 14.47 -8.06 1.22
C LEU A 110 13.06 -7.72 0.78
N VAL A 111 12.09 -8.20 1.54
CA VAL A 111 10.66 -8.00 1.33
C VAL A 111 10.06 -7.17 2.46
N ALA A 112 9.25 -6.20 2.11
CA ALA A 112 8.49 -5.37 3.04
C ALA A 112 6.99 -5.59 2.89
N GLU A 113 6.29 -5.73 3.99
CA GLU A 113 4.84 -5.60 4.04
C GLU A 113 4.49 -4.11 4.08
N VAL A 114 3.60 -3.70 3.18
CA VAL A 114 3.19 -2.30 3.04
C VAL A 114 1.68 -2.22 2.96
N GLU A 115 1.14 -1.32 3.77
CA GLU A 115 -0.27 -0.93 3.68
C GLU A 115 -0.38 0.29 2.77
N PHE A 116 -1.34 0.29 1.87
CA PHE A 116 -1.58 1.38 0.94
C PHE A 116 -3.07 1.53 0.63
N ARG A 117 -3.47 2.64 0.03
CA ARG A 117 -4.90 2.90 -0.23
C ARG A 117 -5.33 2.59 -1.64
N ALA A 118 -4.46 2.81 -2.60
CA ALA A 118 -4.79 2.63 -4.01
C ALA A 118 -3.52 2.55 -4.85
N TRP A 119 -3.67 2.01 -6.05
CA TRP A 119 -2.73 2.16 -7.15
C TRP A 119 -3.13 3.37 -8.00
N THR A 120 -2.14 4.12 -8.50
CA THR A 120 -2.38 5.11 -9.55
C THR A 120 -2.58 4.43 -10.89
N ALA A 121 -3.04 5.18 -11.90
CA ALA A 121 -3.10 4.68 -13.28
C ALA A 121 -1.72 4.23 -13.80
N ASP A 122 -0.65 4.89 -13.35
CA ASP A 122 0.74 4.57 -13.72
C ASP A 122 1.33 3.41 -12.90
N GLY A 123 0.53 2.69 -12.10
CA GLY A 123 0.97 1.55 -11.31
C GLY A 123 1.83 1.92 -10.08
N ILE A 124 1.66 3.10 -9.52
CA ILE A 124 2.38 3.58 -8.34
C ILE A 124 1.48 3.54 -7.11
N LEU A 125 2.04 3.14 -5.96
CA LEU A 125 1.35 3.11 -4.68
C LEU A 125 1.01 4.51 -4.16
N ARG A 126 -0.22 4.69 -3.67
CA ARG A 126 -0.66 5.91 -2.99
C ARG A 126 -0.88 5.69 -1.51
N HIS A 127 -0.40 6.64 -0.71
CA HIS A 127 -0.54 6.66 0.75
C HIS A 127 0.00 5.37 1.39
N ALA A 128 1.20 4.96 0.93
CA ALA A 128 1.86 3.76 1.42
C ALA A 128 2.46 3.98 2.81
N ALA A 129 2.34 2.97 3.69
CA ALA A 129 2.94 2.91 5.01
C ALA A 129 3.60 1.55 5.23
N PHE A 130 4.86 1.55 5.66
CA PHE A 130 5.59 0.34 6.00
C PHE A 130 4.99 -0.31 7.24
N ARG A 131 4.88 -1.65 7.23
CA ARG A 131 4.35 -2.43 8.34
C ARG A 131 5.38 -3.36 8.97
N GLY A 132 6.30 -3.87 8.19
CA GLY A 132 7.36 -4.75 8.67
C GLY A 132 8.18 -5.34 7.53
N LEU A 133 9.31 -5.97 7.87
CA LEU A 133 10.00 -6.87 6.96
C LEU A 133 9.32 -8.24 6.99
N ARG A 134 9.34 -8.92 5.85
CA ARG A 134 8.88 -10.29 5.70
C ARG A 134 10.07 -11.17 5.32
N GLU A 135 10.38 -12.13 6.20
CA GLU A 135 11.49 -13.06 6.01
C GLU A 135 11.01 -14.45 5.54
N ASP A 136 9.71 -14.65 5.55
CA ASP A 136 9.04 -15.91 5.22
C ASP A 136 8.82 -16.11 3.71
N LYS A 137 8.95 -15.06 2.90
CA LYS A 137 8.74 -15.11 1.46
C LYS A 137 9.99 -14.69 0.69
N PRO A 138 10.43 -15.47 -0.31
CA PRO A 138 11.55 -15.07 -1.16
C PRO A 138 11.14 -13.91 -2.08
N ALA A 139 12.01 -12.92 -2.21
CA ALA A 139 11.73 -11.70 -2.98
C ALA A 139 11.32 -11.98 -4.45
N ARG A 140 11.84 -13.05 -5.05
CA ARG A 140 11.52 -13.46 -6.44
C ARG A 140 10.06 -13.87 -6.66
N GLU A 141 9.35 -14.23 -5.61
CA GLU A 141 7.95 -14.69 -5.66
C GLU A 141 6.95 -13.53 -5.43
N ILE A 142 7.46 -12.37 -5.07
CA ILE A 142 6.62 -11.20 -4.82
C ILE A 142 6.13 -10.62 -6.16
N SER A 143 4.87 -10.83 -6.44
CA SER A 143 4.16 -10.30 -7.60
C SER A 143 3.07 -9.34 -7.17
N ARG A 144 2.58 -8.54 -8.11
CA ARG A 144 1.41 -7.70 -7.84
C ARG A 144 0.20 -8.60 -7.63
N GLU A 145 -0.38 -8.51 -6.44
CA GLU A 145 -1.67 -9.14 -6.19
C GLU A 145 -2.71 -8.37 -7.00
N ALA A 146 -3.34 -9.06 -7.96
CA ALA A 146 -4.57 -8.53 -8.53
C ALA A 146 -5.58 -8.39 -7.37
N PRO A 147 -6.34 -7.27 -7.29
CA PRO A 147 -7.47 -7.23 -6.38
C PRO A 147 -8.23 -8.52 -6.65
N ALA A 148 -8.42 -9.35 -5.61
CA ALA A 148 -9.24 -10.55 -5.75
C ALA A 148 -10.49 -10.07 -6.44
N ALA A 149 -10.69 -10.49 -7.69
CA ALA A 149 -11.87 -10.09 -8.45
C ALA A 149 -12.99 -10.40 -7.50
N ALA A 150 -13.63 -9.34 -6.96
CA ALA A 150 -14.60 -9.50 -5.90
C ALA A 150 -15.53 -10.54 -6.45
N ALA A 151 -15.40 -11.77 -5.94
CA ALA A 151 -16.30 -12.83 -6.32
C ALA A 151 -17.64 -12.18 -6.01
N ARG A 152 -18.36 -11.78 -7.06
CA ARG A 152 -19.68 -11.21 -6.88
C ARG A 152 -20.30 -12.18 -5.93
N PRO A 153 -20.62 -11.80 -4.68
CA PRO A 153 -21.25 -12.72 -3.77
C PRO A 153 -22.43 -13.21 -4.59
N ALA A 154 -22.48 -14.52 -4.85
CA ALA A 154 -23.62 -15.11 -5.53
C ALA A 154 -24.79 -14.50 -4.80
N LYS A 155 -25.61 -13.70 -5.52
CA LYS A 155 -26.69 -12.93 -4.90
C LYS A 155 -27.29 -13.87 -3.86
N PRO A 156 -27.19 -13.61 -2.56
CA PRO A 156 -27.91 -14.47 -1.63
C PRO A 156 -29.30 -14.46 -2.16
N ALA A 157 -29.86 -15.62 -2.42
CA ALA A 157 -31.24 -15.72 -2.85
C ALA A 157 -32.07 -15.24 -1.67
N VAL A 158 -32.16 -13.93 -1.52
CA VAL A 158 -32.99 -13.31 -0.49
C VAL A 158 -34.39 -13.64 -0.90
N ARG A 159 -34.96 -14.66 -0.28
CA ARG A 159 -36.34 -15.04 -0.44
C ARG A 159 -37.18 -13.90 0.15
N LEU A 160 -37.68 -13.02 -0.71
CA LEU A 160 -38.61 -12.01 -0.30
C LEU A 160 -39.89 -12.72 0.15
N THR A 161 -40.18 -12.70 1.44
CA THR A 161 -41.37 -13.35 2.01
C THR A 161 -42.65 -12.59 1.69
N HIS A 162 -42.54 -11.30 1.32
CA HIS A 162 -43.69 -10.44 0.96
C HIS A 162 -43.20 -9.48 -0.15
N PRO A 163 -43.09 -9.93 -1.40
CA PRO A 163 -42.55 -9.11 -2.49
C PRO A 163 -43.41 -7.89 -2.82
N ASP A 164 -44.71 -7.97 -2.54
CA ASP A 164 -45.69 -6.93 -2.88
C ASP A 164 -45.94 -5.93 -1.73
N ARG A 165 -45.22 -6.06 -0.62
CA ARG A 165 -45.41 -5.15 0.50
C ARG A 165 -44.70 -3.83 0.25
N VAL A 166 -45.46 -2.77 0.00
CA VAL A 166 -44.96 -1.40 -0.11
C VAL A 166 -44.60 -0.91 1.30
N TYR A 167 -43.31 -0.66 1.55
CA TYR A 167 -42.80 -0.18 2.85
C TYR A 167 -42.79 1.36 2.95
N TRP A 168 -43.00 2.04 1.84
CA TRP A 168 -43.14 3.49 1.78
C TRP A 168 -44.46 3.80 1.09
N PRO A 169 -45.51 4.16 1.83
CA PRO A 169 -46.67 4.78 1.23
C PRO A 169 -46.21 6.11 0.63
N ASP A 170 -46.75 6.43 -0.55
CA ASP A 170 -46.44 7.66 -1.27
C ASP A 170 -46.53 8.87 -0.36
N VAL A 171 -45.45 9.73 -0.36
CA VAL A 171 -45.40 11.03 0.28
C VAL A 171 -45.91 12.06 -0.71
#